data_78a7462d778153fbc75356e67d7f1c9e
#
_entry.id   78a7462d778153fbc75356e67d7f1c9e
#
_cell.length_a   1.000
_cell.length_b   1.000
_cell.length_c   1.000
_cell.angle_alpha   90.00
_cell.angle_beta   90.00
_cell.angle_gamma   90.00
#
_symmetry.space_group_name_H-M   'P 1'
#
loop_
_entity.id
_entity.type
_entity.pdbx_description
1 polymer ?
#
loop_
_entity_poly.entity_id
_entity_poly.type
_entity_poly.pdbx_seq_one_letter_code
_entity_poly.pdbx_strand_id
1 'polypeptide(L)'
;MIIFLTSSPTGPLDGSRKVDGLDKKNHFVDQLRKYWKEHSRCCIIAASPDAYEQNDEMCDFFRETFLKENFSIQRFDLIDRRYSDFTKDELQQYDVILLGGGHVPTQNQFFKDIQLQEKIKNFDGIIIGISAGSMNSADIVYCQPEEDGEAINPKFQR
;
A
#
# COMPACT_ATOMS: atom_id res chain seq x y z
N MET A 1 13.95 6.76 -4.99
CA MET A 1 12.80 6.19 -4.23
C MET A 1 12.63 6.91 -2.92
N ILE A 2 11.42 7.32 -2.58
CA ILE A 2 11.01 7.93 -1.29
C ILE A 2 10.03 6.97 -0.62
N ILE A 3 10.21 6.69 0.67
CA ILE A 3 9.35 5.75 1.40
C ILE A 3 8.68 6.47 2.56
N PHE A 4 7.36 6.37 2.65
CA PHE A 4 6.56 6.78 3.80
C PHE A 4 6.00 5.52 4.46
N LEU A 5 6.29 5.32 5.74
CA LEU A 5 5.74 4.22 6.53
C LEU A 5 4.69 4.79 7.49
N THR A 6 3.47 4.29 7.39
CA THR A 6 2.33 4.78 8.16
C THR A 6 1.61 3.62 8.86
N SER A 7 0.95 3.90 9.98
CA SER A 7 -0.05 2.99 10.54
C SER A 7 -1.40 3.16 9.83
N SER A 8 -1.81 4.41 9.63
CA SER A 8 -3.01 4.79 8.87
C SER A 8 -2.80 6.18 8.29
N PRO A 9 -2.74 6.35 6.97
CA PRO A 9 -2.54 7.67 6.35
C PRO A 9 -3.79 8.55 6.42
N THR A 10 -4.95 8.01 6.78
CA THR A 10 -6.23 8.72 6.93
C THR A 10 -6.58 9.00 8.39
N GLY A 11 -5.69 8.69 9.34
CA GLY A 11 -5.97 8.75 10.77
C GLY A 11 -6.83 7.56 11.25
N PRO A 12 -7.30 7.59 12.51
CA PRO A 12 -8.13 6.54 13.05
C PRO A 12 -9.44 6.40 12.25
N LEU A 13 -9.76 5.18 11.85
CA LEU A 13 -11.04 4.88 11.25
C LEU A 13 -12.09 4.81 12.37
N ASP A 14 -13.05 5.71 12.37
CA ASP A 14 -14.17 5.73 13.33
C ASP A 14 -15.30 4.75 12.98
N GLY A 15 -15.07 3.87 12.01
CA GLY A 15 -16.08 2.96 11.46
C GLY A 15 -17.00 3.61 10.43
N SER A 16 -16.96 4.92 10.25
CA SER A 16 -17.60 5.58 9.13
C SER A 16 -16.68 5.48 7.90
N ARG A 17 -17.18 4.99 6.79
CA ARG A 17 -16.44 4.98 5.50
C ARG A 17 -16.41 6.37 4.84
N LYS A 18 -16.41 7.44 5.64
CA LYS A 18 -16.32 8.80 5.11
C LYS A 18 -14.89 9.08 4.70
N VAL A 19 -14.73 9.53 3.49
CA VAL A 19 -13.46 10.08 3.00
C VAL A 19 -13.29 11.46 3.61
N ASP A 20 -12.52 11.55 4.70
CA ASP A 20 -12.22 12.83 5.35
C ASP A 20 -10.90 13.46 4.88
N GLY A 21 -10.18 12.80 3.98
CA GLY A 21 -8.86 13.18 3.48
C GLY A 21 -7.74 12.47 4.24
N LEU A 22 -6.51 12.89 3.98
CA LEU A 22 -5.33 12.35 4.66
C LEU A 22 -5.13 12.98 6.04
N ASP A 23 -4.54 12.23 6.97
CA ASP A 23 -4.17 12.76 8.28
C ASP A 23 -3.08 13.84 8.13
N LYS A 24 -3.36 15.02 8.66
CA LYS A 24 -2.46 16.19 8.61
C LYS A 24 -1.44 16.22 9.76
N LYS A 25 -1.53 15.27 10.69
CA LYS A 25 -0.56 15.13 11.76
C LYS A 25 0.82 14.76 11.20
N ASN A 26 1.85 15.10 11.95
CA ASN A 26 3.24 14.80 11.59
C ASN A 26 3.68 15.35 10.22
N HIS A 27 3.00 16.37 9.70
CA HIS A 27 3.29 16.98 8.41
C HIS A 27 3.30 15.98 7.22
N PHE A 28 2.61 14.85 7.33
CA PHE A 28 2.63 13.79 6.31
C PHE A 28 2.22 14.33 4.93
N VAL A 29 1.09 15.05 4.86
CA VAL A 29 0.59 15.62 3.60
C VAL A 29 1.59 16.63 3.01
N ASP A 30 2.17 17.49 3.84
CA ASP A 30 3.14 18.50 3.41
C ASP A 30 4.42 17.84 2.86
N GLN A 31 4.90 16.78 3.52
CA GLN A 31 6.06 16.04 3.04
C GLN A 31 5.76 15.30 1.74
N LEU A 32 4.60 14.66 1.65
CA LEU A 32 4.18 13.92 0.46
C LEU A 32 4.09 14.84 -0.76
N ARG A 33 3.54 16.07 -0.60
CA ARG A 33 3.44 17.07 -1.66
C ARG A 33 4.77 17.47 -2.28
N LYS A 34 5.86 17.43 -1.54
CA LYS A 34 7.18 17.79 -2.07
C LYS A 34 7.68 16.86 -3.16
N TYR A 35 7.19 15.61 -3.16
CA TYR A 35 7.65 14.55 -4.04
C TYR A 35 6.58 14.10 -5.03
N TRP A 36 5.32 14.54 -4.84
CA TRP A 36 4.21 14.18 -5.72
C TRP A 36 4.32 14.88 -7.06
N LYS A 37 4.21 14.13 -8.15
CA LYS A 37 4.24 14.69 -9.51
C LYS A 37 2.84 15.05 -9.99
N GLU A 38 2.74 16.02 -10.89
CA GLU A 38 1.49 16.25 -11.60
C GLU A 38 1.12 15.04 -12.44
N HIS A 39 -0.17 14.73 -12.48
CA HIS A 39 -0.71 13.58 -13.23
C HIS A 39 -0.06 12.24 -12.85
N SER A 40 0.20 12.03 -11.55
CA SER A 40 0.80 10.80 -11.05
C SER A 40 0.00 9.57 -11.39
N ARG A 41 0.69 8.52 -11.82
CA ARG A 41 0.14 7.17 -11.93
C ARG A 41 0.38 6.43 -10.62
N CYS A 42 -0.70 6.03 -10.00
CA CYS A 42 -0.68 5.39 -8.70
C CYS A 42 -1.18 3.96 -8.79
N CYS A 43 -0.70 3.09 -7.90
CA CYS A 43 -1.34 1.81 -7.66
C CYS A 43 -1.36 1.48 -6.17
N ILE A 44 -2.30 0.61 -5.78
CA ILE A 44 -2.34 0.00 -4.46
C ILE A 44 -2.22 -1.50 -4.58
N ILE A 45 -1.27 -2.09 -3.83
CA ILE A 45 -1.07 -3.54 -3.76
C ILE A 45 -1.80 -4.04 -2.53
N ALA A 46 -2.74 -4.97 -2.72
CA ALA A 46 -3.61 -5.49 -1.68
C ALA A 46 -2.84 -6.31 -0.63
N ALA A 47 -3.29 -6.25 0.62
CA ALA A 47 -2.80 -7.13 1.68
C ALA A 47 -3.52 -8.49 1.69
N SER A 48 -4.77 -8.52 1.29
CA SER A 48 -5.59 -9.73 1.15
C SER A 48 -5.96 -9.91 -0.32
N PRO A 49 -5.11 -10.57 -1.13
CA PRO A 49 -5.21 -10.50 -2.60
C PRO A 49 -6.46 -11.16 -3.18
N ASP A 50 -7.16 -11.99 -2.41
CA ASP A 50 -8.36 -12.70 -2.85
C ASP A 50 -9.67 -12.05 -2.32
N ALA A 51 -9.57 -10.97 -1.53
CA ALA A 51 -10.71 -10.21 -0.98
C ALA A 51 -11.18 -9.13 -1.97
N TYR A 52 -11.68 -9.54 -3.13
CA TYR A 52 -11.87 -8.68 -4.30
C TYR A 52 -12.76 -7.46 -4.05
N GLU A 53 -13.92 -7.66 -3.43
CA GLU A 53 -14.86 -6.56 -3.15
C GLU A 53 -14.25 -5.53 -2.21
N GLN A 54 -13.60 -6.00 -1.12
CA GLN A 54 -12.93 -5.12 -0.16
C GLN A 54 -11.73 -4.40 -0.81
N ASN A 55 -11.03 -5.06 -1.72
CA ASN A 55 -9.91 -4.46 -2.45
C ASN A 55 -10.38 -3.36 -3.40
N ASP A 56 -11.49 -3.57 -4.11
CA ASP A 56 -12.11 -2.57 -4.97
C ASP A 56 -12.54 -1.33 -4.16
N GLU A 57 -13.23 -1.54 -3.03
CA GLU A 57 -13.63 -0.47 -2.11
C GLU A 57 -12.42 0.29 -1.55
N MET A 58 -11.36 -0.41 -1.17
CA MET A 58 -10.13 0.18 -0.67
C MET A 58 -9.44 1.04 -1.75
N CYS A 59 -9.38 0.54 -2.97
CA CYS A 59 -8.79 1.25 -4.10
C CYS A 59 -9.53 2.57 -4.36
N ASP A 60 -10.85 2.53 -4.44
CA ASP A 60 -11.70 3.70 -4.62
C ASP A 60 -11.55 4.67 -3.45
N PHE A 61 -11.57 4.18 -2.21
CA PHE A 61 -11.40 4.99 -1.01
C PHE A 61 -10.09 5.79 -1.03
N PHE A 62 -8.96 5.15 -1.33
CA PHE A 62 -7.68 5.86 -1.38
C PHE A 62 -7.60 6.82 -2.56
N ARG A 63 -8.10 6.44 -3.73
CA ARG A 63 -8.18 7.36 -4.87
C ARG A 63 -8.93 8.63 -4.49
N GLU A 64 -10.11 8.53 -3.90
CA GLU A 64 -10.93 9.67 -3.47
C GLU A 64 -10.25 10.47 -2.36
N THR A 65 -9.59 9.80 -1.42
CA THR A 65 -8.85 10.44 -0.33
C THR A 65 -7.75 11.37 -0.87
N PHE A 66 -6.95 10.88 -1.82
CA PHE A 66 -5.90 11.70 -2.43
C PHE A 66 -6.46 12.83 -3.29
N LEU A 67 -7.52 12.58 -4.05
CA LEU A 67 -8.20 13.62 -4.84
C LEU A 67 -8.77 14.72 -3.94
N LYS A 68 -9.34 14.37 -2.80
CA LYS A 68 -9.87 15.33 -1.82
C LYS A 68 -8.77 16.25 -1.25
N GLU A 69 -7.56 15.76 -1.13
CA GLU A 69 -6.39 16.54 -0.76
C GLU A 69 -5.74 17.27 -1.95
N ASN A 70 -6.40 17.31 -3.11
CA ASN A 70 -5.91 17.95 -4.34
C ASN A 70 -4.58 17.38 -4.86
N PHE A 71 -4.31 16.09 -4.67
CA PHE A 71 -3.24 15.41 -5.37
C PHE A 71 -3.66 15.13 -6.82
N SER A 72 -2.81 15.52 -7.77
CA SER A 72 -3.08 15.31 -9.19
C SER A 72 -2.82 13.84 -9.56
N ILE A 73 -3.88 13.11 -9.95
CA ILE A 73 -3.84 11.69 -10.30
C ILE A 73 -4.31 11.51 -11.73
N GLN A 74 -3.52 10.85 -12.56
CA GLN A 74 -3.90 10.43 -13.89
C GLN A 74 -4.60 9.06 -13.86
N ARG A 75 -4.08 8.12 -13.06
CA ARG A 75 -4.55 6.75 -12.95
C ARG A 75 -4.32 6.23 -11.53
N PHE A 76 -5.24 5.42 -11.03
CA PHE A 76 -5.12 4.75 -9.74
C PHE A 76 -5.59 3.30 -9.89
N ASP A 77 -4.67 2.37 -9.86
CA ASP A 77 -4.92 0.96 -10.13
C ASP A 77 -4.84 0.11 -8.87
N LEU A 78 -5.56 -1.00 -8.91
CA LEU A 78 -5.48 -2.06 -7.91
C LEU A 78 -4.62 -3.21 -8.42
N ILE A 79 -3.71 -3.70 -7.58
CA ILE A 79 -2.96 -4.94 -7.78
C ILE A 79 -3.40 -5.94 -6.72
N ASP A 80 -4.16 -6.94 -7.14
CA ASP A 80 -4.57 -8.10 -6.35
C ASP A 80 -4.42 -9.38 -7.18
N ARG A 81 -5.00 -10.51 -6.76
CA ARG A 81 -4.86 -11.78 -7.47
C ARG A 81 -5.37 -11.72 -8.92
N ARG A 82 -6.36 -10.89 -9.20
CA ARG A 82 -6.91 -10.69 -10.56
C ARG A 82 -5.94 -9.99 -11.52
N TYR A 83 -5.05 -9.16 -10.97
CA TYR A 83 -4.17 -8.26 -11.72
C TYR A 83 -2.71 -8.39 -11.27
N SER A 84 -2.29 -9.63 -10.97
CA SER A 84 -0.95 -9.96 -10.45
C SER A 84 0.08 -10.28 -11.52
N ASP A 85 -0.35 -10.47 -12.76
CA ASP A 85 0.54 -10.76 -13.90
C ASP A 85 0.99 -9.43 -14.55
N PHE A 86 1.98 -8.81 -13.95
CA PHE A 86 2.60 -7.59 -14.46
C PHE A 86 4.12 -7.72 -14.44
N THR A 87 4.76 -7.05 -15.38
CA THR A 87 6.21 -7.03 -15.51
C THR A 87 6.84 -5.97 -14.58
N LYS A 88 8.16 -6.06 -14.43
CA LYS A 88 8.93 -5.00 -13.76
C LYS A 88 8.76 -3.65 -14.47
N ASP A 89 8.82 -3.63 -15.79
CA ASP A 89 8.74 -2.39 -16.57
C ASP A 89 7.36 -1.73 -16.45
N GLU A 90 6.30 -2.51 -16.32
CA GLU A 90 4.95 -1.99 -16.04
C GLU A 90 4.87 -1.38 -14.64
N LEU A 91 5.46 -2.03 -13.61
CA LEU A 91 5.49 -1.49 -12.26
C LEU A 91 6.31 -0.19 -12.19
N GLN A 92 7.42 -0.12 -12.93
CA GLN A 92 8.28 1.06 -13.00
C GLN A 92 7.59 2.29 -13.66
N GLN A 93 6.44 2.09 -14.30
CA GLN A 93 5.67 3.19 -14.88
C GLN A 93 4.81 3.94 -13.88
N TYR A 94 4.63 3.43 -12.66
CA TYR A 94 3.95 4.15 -11.61
C TYR A 94 4.87 5.21 -10.98
N ASP A 95 4.25 6.26 -10.47
CA ASP A 95 4.92 7.31 -9.69
C ASP A 95 4.75 7.06 -8.19
N VAL A 96 3.65 6.40 -7.82
CA VAL A 96 3.28 6.12 -6.42
C VAL A 96 2.76 4.69 -6.29
N ILE A 97 3.35 3.94 -5.36
CA ILE A 97 2.90 2.58 -5.00
C ILE A 97 2.47 2.61 -3.53
N LEU A 98 1.21 2.23 -3.27
CA LEU A 98 0.72 2.00 -1.92
C LEU A 98 0.82 0.50 -1.61
N LEU A 99 1.35 0.17 -0.45
CA LEU A 99 1.31 -1.19 0.10
C LEU A 99 0.18 -1.22 1.13
N GLY A 100 -0.90 -1.89 0.82
CA GLY A 100 -2.15 -1.89 1.60
C GLY A 100 -1.98 -2.41 3.03
N GLY A 101 -2.89 -2.01 3.90
CA GLY A 101 -3.01 -2.56 5.25
C GLY A 101 -3.83 -3.84 5.27
N GLY A 102 -3.57 -4.74 6.23
CA GLY A 102 -4.29 -5.99 6.43
C GLY A 102 -3.44 -7.04 7.15
N HIS A 103 -3.67 -8.32 6.87
CA HIS A 103 -2.96 -9.42 7.50
C HIS A 103 -1.52 -9.56 6.97
N VAL A 104 -0.55 -9.44 7.87
CA VAL A 104 0.89 -9.38 7.53
C VAL A 104 1.38 -10.64 6.81
N PRO A 105 1.10 -11.87 7.29
CA PRO A 105 1.55 -13.09 6.64
C PRO A 105 0.99 -13.27 5.22
N THR A 106 -0.29 -13.01 5.03
CA THR A 106 -0.97 -13.12 3.73
C THR A 106 -0.37 -12.15 2.72
N GLN A 107 -0.15 -10.90 3.11
CA GLN A 107 0.48 -9.91 2.26
C GLN A 107 1.93 -10.28 1.93
N ASN A 108 2.70 -10.75 2.91
CA ASN A 108 4.08 -11.18 2.70
C ASN A 108 4.15 -12.30 1.65
N GLN A 109 3.24 -13.28 1.75
CA GLN A 109 3.16 -14.35 0.75
C GLN A 109 2.80 -13.80 -0.62
N PHE A 110 1.82 -12.90 -0.71
CA PHE A 110 1.44 -12.28 -1.98
C PHE A 110 2.59 -11.49 -2.61
N PHE A 111 3.36 -10.75 -1.82
CA PHE A 111 4.54 -10.03 -2.32
C PHE A 111 5.59 -10.99 -2.93
N LYS A 112 5.75 -12.18 -2.34
CA LYS A 112 6.62 -13.23 -2.90
C LYS A 112 6.04 -13.80 -4.20
N ASP A 113 4.74 -14.11 -4.21
CA ASP A 113 4.06 -14.67 -5.39
C ASP A 113 4.22 -13.78 -6.62
N ILE A 114 4.09 -12.46 -6.43
CA ILE A 114 4.26 -11.47 -7.51
C ILE A 114 5.71 -11.01 -7.71
N GLN A 115 6.67 -11.56 -6.96
CA GLN A 115 8.08 -11.18 -6.99
C GLN A 115 8.31 -9.67 -6.80
N LEU A 116 7.55 -9.05 -5.89
CA LEU A 116 7.51 -7.61 -5.72
C LEU A 116 8.91 -7.02 -5.45
N GLN A 117 9.71 -7.65 -4.59
CA GLN A 117 11.05 -7.19 -4.23
C GLN A 117 11.95 -6.96 -5.45
N GLU A 118 11.92 -7.87 -6.42
CA GLU A 118 12.70 -7.75 -7.64
C GLU A 118 12.12 -6.69 -8.59
N LYS A 119 10.80 -6.59 -8.63
CA LYS A 119 10.10 -5.64 -9.50
C LYS A 119 10.25 -4.19 -9.04
N ILE A 120 10.31 -3.93 -7.71
CA ILE A 120 10.53 -2.57 -7.17
C ILE A 120 12.01 -2.17 -7.11
N LYS A 121 12.92 -3.07 -7.43
CA LYS A 121 14.36 -2.77 -7.43
C LYS A 121 14.66 -1.67 -8.45
N ASN A 122 15.27 -0.58 -7.98
CA ASN A 122 15.51 0.66 -8.73
C ASN A 122 14.25 1.47 -9.08
N PHE A 123 13.13 1.21 -8.41
CA PHE A 123 11.96 2.07 -8.54
C PHE A 123 12.31 3.50 -8.10
N ASP A 124 11.97 4.48 -8.94
CA ASP A 124 12.26 5.91 -8.68
C ASP A 124 10.96 6.71 -8.48
N GLY A 125 10.19 6.29 -7.51
CA GLY A 125 8.93 6.93 -7.15
C GLY A 125 8.73 6.98 -5.64
N ILE A 126 7.48 7.09 -5.24
CA ILE A 126 7.03 7.10 -3.85
C ILE A 126 6.45 5.73 -3.49
N ILE A 127 6.86 5.17 -2.37
CA ILE A 127 6.22 4.01 -1.74
C ILE A 127 5.55 4.48 -0.44
N ILE A 128 4.28 4.14 -0.26
CA ILE A 128 3.53 4.42 0.96
C ILE A 128 3.12 3.09 1.57
N GLY A 129 3.76 2.69 2.66
CA GLY A 129 3.37 1.52 3.46
C GLY A 129 2.24 1.89 4.43
N ILE A 130 1.24 1.04 4.53
CA ILE A 130 0.09 1.21 5.41
C ILE A 130 -0.01 -0.01 6.33
N SER A 131 0.15 0.16 7.65
CA SER A 131 0.05 -0.94 8.63
C SER A 131 0.89 -2.16 8.22
N ALA A 132 0.27 -3.27 7.79
CA ALA A 132 0.94 -4.47 7.29
C ALA A 132 1.94 -4.15 6.16
N GLY A 133 1.60 -3.24 5.24
CA GLY A 133 2.48 -2.80 4.17
C GLY A 133 3.74 -2.09 4.68
N SER A 134 3.63 -1.35 5.79
CA SER A 134 4.79 -0.78 6.48
C SER A 134 5.66 -1.86 7.12
N MET A 135 5.05 -2.85 7.77
CA MET A 135 5.78 -3.97 8.39
C MET A 135 6.50 -4.81 7.34
N ASN A 136 5.82 -5.16 6.25
CA ASN A 136 6.38 -5.95 5.16
C ASN A 136 7.42 -5.20 4.30
N SER A 137 7.67 -3.92 4.59
CA SER A 137 8.77 -3.16 3.99
C SER A 137 10.14 -3.46 4.64
N ALA A 138 10.18 -4.18 5.76
CA ALA A 138 11.41 -4.59 6.43
C ALA A 138 11.99 -5.89 5.85
N ASP A 139 13.30 -6.11 6.02
CA ASP A 139 13.96 -7.36 5.58
C ASP A 139 13.49 -8.58 6.37
N ILE A 140 13.22 -8.40 7.65
CA ILE A 140 12.66 -9.42 8.53
C ILE A 140 11.43 -8.82 9.19
N VAL A 141 10.33 -9.52 9.04
CA VAL A 141 9.06 -9.12 9.64
C VAL A 141 8.70 -10.07 10.77
N TYR A 142 8.38 -9.50 11.93
CA TYR A 142 7.81 -10.22 13.05
C TYR A 142 6.33 -9.84 13.19
N CYS A 143 5.49 -10.83 13.30
CA CYS A 143 4.06 -10.65 13.52
C CYS A 143 3.60 -11.54 14.69
N GLN A 144 2.72 -11.04 15.52
CA GLN A 144 2.01 -11.87 16.48
C GLN A 144 0.86 -12.59 15.79
N PRO A 145 0.44 -13.77 16.29
CA PRO A 145 -0.77 -14.42 15.80
C PRO A 145 -1.98 -13.48 15.90
N GLU A 146 -2.69 -13.31 14.79
CA GLU A 146 -3.91 -12.51 14.71
C GLU A 146 -5.14 -13.39 14.44
N GLU A 147 -4.92 -14.62 13.95
CA GLU A 147 -5.96 -15.60 13.65
C GLU A 147 -5.76 -16.91 14.42
N ASP A 148 -6.85 -17.62 14.66
CA ASP A 148 -6.83 -18.91 15.35
C ASP A 148 -5.99 -19.94 14.56
N GLY A 149 -5.04 -20.57 15.22
CA GLY A 149 -4.16 -21.57 14.63
C GLY A 149 -2.84 -21.04 14.07
N GLU A 150 -2.62 -19.74 14.09
CA GLU A 150 -1.31 -19.17 13.75
C GLU A 150 -0.25 -19.51 14.80
N ALA A 151 0.99 -19.67 14.35
CA ALA A 151 2.11 -19.96 15.22
C ALA A 151 2.44 -18.78 16.15
N ILE A 152 2.79 -19.07 17.39
CA ILE A 152 3.36 -18.09 18.30
C ILE A 152 4.75 -17.69 17.77
N ASN A 153 5.04 -16.39 17.70
CA ASN A 153 6.28 -15.80 17.20
C ASN A 153 6.59 -16.11 15.70
N PRO A 154 5.67 -15.91 14.79
CA PRO A 154 5.94 -16.08 13.38
C PRO A 154 7.00 -15.08 12.91
N LYS A 155 7.93 -15.55 12.07
CA LYS A 155 8.94 -14.73 11.42
C LYS A 155 8.83 -14.90 9.92
N PHE A 156 8.76 -13.77 9.20
CA PHE A 156 8.70 -13.75 7.75
C PHE A 156 9.91 -13.00 7.19
N GLN A 157 10.50 -13.57 6.15
CA GLN A 157 11.55 -12.90 5.35
C GLN A 157 10.98 -12.57 3.98
N ARG A 158 11.44 -11.49 3.42
CA ARG A 158 11.19 -11.17 2.00
C ARG A 158 11.82 -12.20 1.08
#